data_8e82ddbaab8ad607aab68b576b75fe9a
#
_entry.id   8e82ddbaab8ad607aab68b576b75fe9a
#
_cell.length_a   1.000
_cell.length_b   1.000
_cell.length_c   1.000
_cell.angle_alpha   90.00
_cell.angle_beta   90.00
_cell.angle_gamma   90.00
#
_symmetry.space_group_name_H-M   'P 1'
#
loop_
_entity.id
_entity.type
_entity.pdbx_description
1 polymer ?
#
loop_
_entity_poly.entity_id
_entity_poly.type
_entity_poly.pdbx_seq_one_letter_code
_entity_poly.pdbx_strand_id
1 'polypeptide(L)'
;YNEPKRIDLMEPVMMESPAPKVMVDHHLNPADFPEVTISHPEESSTSVLIYHVLSALGMQDRINADVAMCLYTGMMTDTGNFSYNSNNPAIYRVIADLVERGIDKDWIYRKVYFSNTLSRLQLNGYALENKLEVFEEHKELNRFHYQKGDTEDLVNKPLTIADVTYSVFLREEADYIKVSTRSKGEFPVNLMCREHFNGGGHLNAAGGEFYGTLQEAVEVFHRIMPLFDRYL
;
A
#
# COMPACT_ATOMS: atom_id res chain seq x y z
N TYR A 1 -12.17 4.77 3.28
CA TYR A 1 -10.98 5.01 4.13
C TYR A 1 -11.31 4.58 5.55
N ASN A 2 -10.42 3.83 6.20
CA ASN A 2 -10.62 3.38 7.57
C ASN A 2 -10.47 4.49 8.63
N GLU A 3 -9.92 5.65 8.26
CA GLU A 3 -9.78 6.82 9.14
C GLU A 3 -9.81 8.14 8.33
N PRO A 4 -10.38 9.23 8.90
CA PRO A 4 -10.58 10.49 8.18
C PRO A 4 -9.29 11.12 7.64
N LYS A 5 -8.21 11.11 8.41
CA LYS A 5 -6.92 11.74 8.04
C LYS A 5 -6.32 11.19 6.73
N ARG A 6 -6.76 10.03 6.23
CA ARG A 6 -6.28 9.45 4.96
C ARG A 6 -6.73 10.21 3.72
N ILE A 7 -7.67 11.12 3.84
CA ILE A 7 -8.11 11.97 2.74
C ILE A 7 -7.51 13.38 2.81
N ASP A 8 -6.51 13.57 3.65
CA ASP A 8 -5.68 14.77 3.73
C ASP A 8 -6.54 16.05 3.80
N LEU A 9 -6.32 17.02 2.94
CA LEU A 9 -7.05 18.31 2.91
C LEU A 9 -8.58 18.18 2.79
N MET A 10 -9.09 17.03 2.41
CA MET A 10 -10.53 16.78 2.34
C MET A 10 -11.15 16.35 3.67
N GLU A 11 -10.35 16.01 4.68
CA GLU A 11 -10.85 15.57 5.98
C GLU A 11 -11.81 16.57 6.63
N PRO A 12 -11.46 17.86 6.79
CA PRO A 12 -12.38 18.83 7.41
C PRO A 12 -13.70 18.95 6.62
N VAL A 13 -13.64 18.99 5.30
CA VAL A 13 -14.82 19.08 4.44
C VAL A 13 -15.76 17.90 4.61
N MET A 14 -15.19 16.69 4.70
CA MET A 14 -15.97 15.46 4.93
C MET A 14 -16.57 15.45 6.35
N MET A 15 -15.79 15.80 7.36
CA MET A 15 -16.24 15.74 8.77
C MET A 15 -17.32 16.79 9.07
N GLU A 16 -17.22 18.00 8.53
CA GLU A 16 -18.20 19.08 8.68
C GLU A 16 -19.49 18.87 7.87
N SER A 17 -19.47 17.99 6.88
CA SER A 17 -20.66 17.69 6.09
C SER A 17 -21.80 17.12 6.95
N PRO A 18 -23.04 17.62 6.82
CA PRO A 18 -24.20 17.05 7.53
C PRO A 18 -24.71 15.72 6.92
N ALA A 19 -24.15 15.30 5.79
CA ALA A 19 -24.54 14.06 5.13
C ALA A 19 -24.11 12.83 5.97
N PRO A 20 -24.95 11.78 6.04
CA PRO A 20 -24.54 10.51 6.64
C PRO A 20 -23.27 9.96 5.98
N LYS A 21 -22.35 9.43 6.80
CA LYS A 21 -21.10 8.85 6.32
C LYS A 21 -21.24 7.33 6.27
N VAL A 22 -20.82 6.78 5.15
CA VAL A 22 -20.70 5.33 4.95
C VAL A 22 -19.25 5.00 4.67
N MET A 23 -18.68 4.10 5.44
CA MET A 23 -17.34 3.60 5.21
C MET A 23 -17.39 2.21 4.58
N VAL A 24 -16.65 2.04 3.49
CA VAL A 24 -16.32 0.73 2.91
C VAL A 24 -14.81 0.65 2.84
N ASP A 25 -14.21 -0.26 3.60
CA ASP A 25 -12.76 -0.35 3.69
C ASP A 25 -12.30 -1.76 4.12
N HIS A 26 -11.06 -2.14 3.76
CA HIS A 26 -10.44 -3.41 4.12
C HIS A 26 -9.20 -3.25 5.02
N HIS A 27 -8.86 -2.04 5.43
CA HIS A 27 -7.74 -1.83 6.34
C HIS A 27 -8.11 -2.21 7.77
N LEU A 28 -7.08 -2.58 8.55
CA LEU A 28 -7.21 -2.88 9.97
C LEU A 28 -7.52 -1.60 10.78
N ASN A 29 -8.18 -1.78 11.93
CA ASN A 29 -8.45 -0.73 12.91
C ASN A 29 -9.27 0.44 12.33
N PRO A 30 -10.50 0.21 11.85
CA PRO A 30 -11.36 1.28 11.37
C PRO A 30 -11.69 2.26 12.50
N ALA A 31 -11.65 3.56 12.19
CA ALA A 31 -12.06 4.61 13.13
C ALA A 31 -13.60 4.68 13.25
N ASP A 32 -14.09 5.06 14.42
CA ASP A 32 -15.52 5.19 14.73
C ASP A 32 -16.01 6.60 14.39
N PHE A 33 -16.27 6.85 13.09
CA PHE A 33 -16.82 8.12 12.61
C PHE A 33 -18.03 7.97 11.67
N PRO A 34 -18.24 6.85 10.95
CA PRO A 34 -19.35 6.72 10.01
C PRO A 34 -20.60 6.13 10.69
N GLU A 35 -21.77 6.47 10.17
CA GLU A 35 -23.06 5.89 10.61
C GLU A 35 -23.21 4.43 10.12
N VAL A 36 -22.56 4.09 9.00
CA VAL A 36 -22.56 2.72 8.45
C VAL A 36 -21.12 2.32 8.14
N THR A 37 -20.72 1.17 8.66
CA THR A 37 -19.39 0.59 8.43
C THR A 37 -19.49 -0.76 7.75
N ILE A 38 -18.82 -0.90 6.61
CA ILE A 38 -18.56 -2.16 5.91
C ILE A 38 -17.04 -2.34 5.91
N SER A 39 -16.54 -3.06 6.90
CA SER A 39 -15.10 -3.28 7.09
C SER A 39 -14.79 -4.77 7.11
N HIS A 40 -14.00 -5.21 6.13
CA HIS A 40 -13.61 -6.60 5.94
C HIS A 40 -12.09 -6.69 5.67
N PRO A 41 -11.25 -6.68 6.71
CA PRO A 41 -9.80 -6.73 6.56
C PRO A 41 -9.25 -8.02 5.90
N GLU A 42 -10.07 -9.08 5.87
CA GLU A 42 -9.76 -10.33 5.19
C GLU A 42 -9.85 -10.24 3.67
N GLU A 43 -10.53 -9.21 3.14
CA GLU A 43 -10.64 -9.01 1.69
C GLU A 43 -9.36 -8.42 1.09
N SER A 44 -9.09 -8.76 -0.14
CA SER A 44 -7.86 -8.41 -0.84
C SER A 44 -7.76 -6.92 -1.22
N SER A 45 -8.89 -6.24 -1.36
CA SER A 45 -8.97 -4.81 -1.66
C SER A 45 -10.35 -4.23 -1.35
N THR A 46 -10.39 -2.94 -1.11
CA THR A 46 -11.67 -2.21 -1.01
C THR A 46 -12.47 -2.31 -2.31
N SER A 47 -11.83 -2.46 -3.47
CA SER A 47 -12.52 -2.61 -4.75
C SER A 47 -13.33 -3.91 -4.84
N VAL A 48 -12.89 -4.99 -4.22
CA VAL A 48 -13.67 -6.23 -4.07
C VAL A 48 -14.92 -5.97 -3.24
N LEU A 49 -14.78 -5.25 -2.12
CA LEU A 49 -15.92 -4.88 -1.28
C LEU A 49 -16.95 -4.04 -2.03
N ILE A 50 -16.50 -3.04 -2.80
CA ILE A 50 -17.40 -2.22 -3.63
C ILE A 50 -18.15 -3.08 -4.64
N TYR A 51 -17.47 -4.04 -5.30
CA TYR A 51 -18.13 -4.97 -6.21
C TYR A 51 -19.23 -5.77 -5.48
N HIS A 52 -18.95 -6.28 -4.28
CA HIS A 52 -19.94 -7.03 -3.48
C HIS A 52 -21.10 -6.14 -3.00
N VAL A 53 -20.83 -4.90 -2.61
CA VAL A 53 -21.87 -3.92 -2.24
C VAL A 53 -22.78 -3.65 -3.43
N LEU A 54 -22.23 -3.38 -4.61
CA LEU A 54 -23.04 -3.17 -5.82
C LEU A 54 -23.88 -4.40 -6.17
N SER A 55 -23.31 -5.60 -6.00
CA SER A 55 -24.04 -6.86 -6.20
C SER A 55 -25.18 -7.04 -5.20
N ALA A 56 -24.93 -6.78 -3.92
CA ALA A 56 -25.93 -6.88 -2.85
C ALA A 56 -27.10 -5.88 -3.02
N LEU A 57 -26.82 -4.71 -3.59
CA LEU A 57 -27.80 -3.70 -3.93
C LEU A 57 -28.56 -3.98 -5.24
N GLY A 58 -28.27 -5.09 -5.94
CA GLY A 58 -28.87 -5.39 -7.24
C GLY A 58 -28.43 -4.46 -8.36
N MET A 59 -27.26 -3.83 -8.22
CA MET A 59 -26.74 -2.83 -9.15
C MET A 59 -25.70 -3.40 -10.13
N GLN A 60 -25.64 -4.69 -10.31
CA GLN A 60 -24.64 -5.33 -11.21
C GLN A 60 -24.76 -4.82 -12.66
N ASP A 61 -25.98 -4.52 -13.13
CA ASP A 61 -26.20 -3.93 -14.46
C ASP A 61 -25.59 -2.52 -14.62
N ARG A 62 -25.27 -1.86 -13.51
CA ARG A 62 -24.61 -0.54 -13.51
C ARG A 62 -23.09 -0.63 -13.63
N ILE A 63 -22.52 -1.82 -13.48
CA ILE A 63 -21.09 -2.04 -13.66
C ILE A 63 -20.82 -2.12 -15.18
N ASN A 64 -20.67 -0.97 -15.83
CA ASN A 64 -20.24 -0.87 -17.22
C ASN A 64 -18.72 -1.07 -17.31
N ALA A 65 -18.16 -1.00 -18.52
CA ALA A 65 -16.71 -1.20 -18.75
C ALA A 65 -15.82 -0.21 -17.97
N ASP A 66 -16.26 1.06 -17.81
CA ASP A 66 -15.49 2.07 -17.07
C ASP A 66 -15.45 1.77 -15.56
N VAL A 67 -16.59 1.40 -14.98
CA VAL A 67 -16.66 0.97 -13.57
C VAL A 67 -15.87 -0.31 -13.37
N ALA A 68 -15.99 -1.28 -14.26
CA ALA A 68 -15.24 -2.53 -14.22
C ALA A 68 -13.72 -2.27 -14.30
N MET A 69 -13.28 -1.35 -15.15
CA MET A 69 -11.89 -0.94 -15.26
C MET A 69 -11.36 -0.34 -13.94
N CYS A 70 -12.13 0.54 -13.30
CA CYS A 70 -11.78 1.12 -12.01
C CYS A 70 -11.66 0.06 -10.90
N LEU A 71 -12.65 -0.84 -10.81
CA LEU A 71 -12.65 -1.93 -9.83
C LEU A 71 -11.46 -2.87 -10.05
N TYR A 72 -11.23 -3.31 -11.29
CA TYR A 72 -10.08 -4.16 -11.62
C TYR A 72 -8.74 -3.48 -11.29
N THR A 73 -8.60 -2.19 -11.63
CA THR A 73 -7.36 -1.45 -11.34
C THR A 73 -7.09 -1.41 -9.83
N GLY A 74 -8.12 -1.14 -9.01
CA GLY A 74 -7.96 -1.15 -7.56
C GLY A 74 -7.59 -2.54 -7.01
N MET A 75 -8.22 -3.61 -7.50
CA MET A 75 -7.86 -4.99 -7.12
C MET A 75 -6.40 -5.29 -7.50
N MET A 76 -6.00 -4.95 -8.72
CA MET A 76 -4.65 -5.19 -9.24
C MET A 76 -3.57 -4.44 -8.46
N THR A 77 -3.82 -3.17 -8.12
CA THR A 77 -2.82 -2.35 -7.41
C THR A 77 -2.69 -2.74 -5.95
N ASP A 78 -3.80 -2.99 -5.24
CA ASP A 78 -3.79 -3.39 -3.84
C ASP A 78 -3.15 -4.76 -3.60
N THR A 79 -3.27 -5.65 -4.59
CA THR A 79 -2.71 -7.02 -4.51
C THR A 79 -1.32 -7.14 -5.15
N GLY A 80 -0.70 -6.04 -5.56
CA GLY A 80 0.57 -6.06 -6.28
C GLY A 80 0.52 -6.97 -7.51
N ASN A 81 -0.45 -6.75 -8.38
CA ASN A 81 -0.75 -7.58 -9.55
C ASN A 81 -1.05 -9.04 -9.16
N PHE A 82 -1.90 -9.22 -8.16
CA PHE A 82 -2.34 -10.52 -7.63
C PHE A 82 -1.21 -11.39 -7.06
N SER A 83 -0.16 -10.75 -6.55
CA SER A 83 0.97 -11.40 -5.89
C SER A 83 0.80 -11.49 -4.36
N TYR A 84 -0.09 -10.67 -3.79
CA TYR A 84 -0.35 -10.60 -2.34
C TYR A 84 -1.84 -10.75 -2.06
N ASN A 85 -2.17 -11.39 -0.92
CA ASN A 85 -3.54 -11.52 -0.41
C ASN A 85 -4.60 -11.87 -1.48
N SER A 86 -4.24 -12.73 -2.44
CA SER A 86 -5.06 -13.07 -3.61
C SER A 86 -5.30 -14.57 -3.78
N ASN A 87 -5.06 -15.38 -2.72
CA ASN A 87 -5.27 -16.83 -2.77
C ASN A 87 -6.75 -17.25 -2.68
N ASN A 88 -7.65 -16.32 -2.33
CA ASN A 88 -9.09 -16.61 -2.32
C ASN A 88 -9.62 -16.72 -3.76
N PRO A 89 -10.20 -17.87 -4.16
CA PRO A 89 -10.77 -18.03 -5.50
C PRO A 89 -11.89 -17.05 -5.85
N ALA A 90 -12.52 -16.43 -4.86
CA ALA A 90 -13.61 -15.47 -5.06
C ALA A 90 -13.13 -14.24 -5.87
N ILE A 91 -11.91 -13.75 -5.61
CA ILE A 91 -11.36 -12.60 -6.34
C ILE A 91 -11.27 -12.89 -7.86
N TYR A 92 -10.86 -14.10 -8.23
CA TYR A 92 -10.72 -14.48 -9.65
C TYR A 92 -12.07 -14.62 -10.35
N ARG A 93 -13.14 -14.99 -9.63
CA ARG A 93 -14.51 -14.97 -10.18
C ARG A 93 -14.98 -13.55 -10.44
N VAL A 94 -14.69 -12.62 -9.52
CA VAL A 94 -14.96 -11.19 -9.74
C VAL A 94 -14.17 -10.67 -10.93
N ILE A 95 -12.88 -11.00 -11.04
CA ILE A 95 -12.05 -10.61 -12.20
C ILE A 95 -12.62 -11.15 -13.50
N ALA A 96 -13.08 -12.41 -13.53
CA ALA A 96 -13.70 -12.99 -14.70
C ALA A 96 -14.94 -12.20 -15.15
N ASP A 97 -15.85 -11.86 -14.22
CA ASP A 97 -17.01 -11.01 -14.50
C ASP A 97 -16.61 -9.63 -15.02
N LEU A 98 -15.58 -9.00 -14.43
CA LEU A 98 -15.11 -7.70 -14.90
C LEU A 98 -14.51 -7.76 -16.32
N VAL A 99 -13.82 -8.85 -16.67
CA VAL A 99 -13.28 -9.09 -18.02
C VAL A 99 -14.42 -9.31 -19.01
N GLU A 100 -15.46 -10.06 -18.65
CA GLU A 100 -16.67 -10.26 -19.47
C GLU A 100 -17.39 -8.94 -19.79
N ARG A 101 -17.22 -7.91 -18.93
CA ARG A 101 -17.76 -6.55 -19.15
C ARG A 101 -16.94 -5.72 -20.15
N GLY A 102 -15.88 -6.29 -20.72
CA GLY A 102 -15.14 -5.72 -21.85
C GLY A 102 -13.93 -4.86 -21.47
N ILE A 103 -13.36 -5.03 -20.28
CA ILE A 103 -12.11 -4.35 -19.92
C ILE A 103 -10.92 -4.94 -20.70
N ASP A 104 -9.97 -4.08 -21.06
CA ASP A 104 -8.65 -4.49 -21.55
C ASP A 104 -7.65 -4.51 -20.38
N LYS A 105 -7.56 -5.65 -19.70
CA LYS A 105 -6.66 -5.83 -18.54
C LYS A 105 -5.18 -5.62 -18.90
N ASP A 106 -4.78 -5.94 -20.14
CA ASP A 106 -3.41 -5.79 -20.57
C ASP A 106 -3.05 -4.32 -20.81
N TRP A 107 -4.00 -3.54 -21.33
CA TRP A 107 -3.87 -2.09 -21.42
C TRP A 107 -3.77 -1.46 -20.02
N ILE A 108 -4.63 -1.86 -19.06
CA ILE A 108 -4.60 -1.38 -17.67
C ILE A 108 -3.22 -1.69 -17.07
N TYR A 109 -2.75 -2.93 -17.18
CA TYR A 109 -1.43 -3.33 -16.70
C TYR A 109 -0.30 -2.44 -17.25
N ARG A 110 -0.29 -2.24 -18.57
CA ARG A 110 0.70 -1.36 -19.21
C ARG A 110 0.63 0.07 -18.70
N LYS A 111 -0.57 0.61 -18.47
CA LYS A 111 -0.75 1.98 -17.95
C LYS A 111 -0.26 2.13 -16.52
N VAL A 112 -0.42 1.12 -15.70
CA VAL A 112 0.00 1.17 -14.29
C VAL A 112 1.49 0.87 -14.14
N TYR A 113 1.99 -0.21 -14.77
CA TYR A 113 3.33 -0.74 -14.50
C TYR A 113 4.39 -0.37 -15.56
N PHE A 114 4.01 0.02 -16.76
CA PHE A 114 4.94 0.40 -17.83
C PHE A 114 4.95 1.92 -18.09
N SER A 115 4.53 2.72 -17.15
CA SER A 115 4.51 4.19 -17.22
C SER A 115 5.74 4.85 -16.56
N ASN A 116 6.79 4.08 -16.31
CA ASN A 116 8.01 4.60 -15.69
C ASN A 116 8.71 5.61 -16.61
N THR A 117 9.08 6.76 -16.05
CA THR A 117 9.99 7.71 -16.71
C THR A 117 11.43 7.19 -16.68
N LEU A 118 12.26 7.67 -17.60
CA LEU A 118 13.69 7.37 -17.57
C LEU A 118 14.33 7.79 -16.23
N SER A 119 13.95 8.96 -15.71
CA SER A 119 14.42 9.46 -14.41
C SER A 119 14.09 8.52 -13.27
N ARG A 120 12.86 7.94 -13.25
CA ARG A 120 12.45 6.93 -12.25
C ARG A 120 13.30 5.67 -12.33
N LEU A 121 13.58 5.18 -13.55
CA LEU A 121 14.43 4.00 -13.74
C LEU A 121 15.88 4.27 -13.32
N GLN A 122 16.40 5.47 -13.63
CA GLN A 122 17.74 5.89 -13.20
C GLN A 122 17.83 6.03 -11.68
N LEU A 123 16.81 6.61 -11.04
CA LEU A 123 16.71 6.69 -9.59
C LEU A 123 16.70 5.30 -8.95
N ASN A 124 15.90 4.39 -9.48
CA ASN A 124 15.84 3.01 -9.00
C ASN A 124 17.19 2.30 -9.15
N GLY A 125 17.84 2.44 -10.31
CA GLY A 125 19.18 1.88 -10.55
C GLY A 125 20.22 2.43 -9.58
N TYR A 126 20.24 3.74 -9.37
CA TYR A 126 21.14 4.37 -8.39
C TYR A 126 20.86 3.90 -6.96
N ALA A 127 19.59 3.81 -6.58
CA ALA A 127 19.22 3.35 -5.25
C ALA A 127 19.67 1.90 -5.03
N LEU A 128 19.49 1.03 -6.01
CA LEU A 128 19.91 -0.38 -5.92
C LEU A 128 21.43 -0.53 -5.90
N GLU A 129 22.17 0.27 -6.67
CA GLU A 129 23.62 0.19 -6.75
C GLU A 129 24.32 0.82 -5.54
N ASN A 130 23.83 1.95 -5.04
CA ASN A 130 24.56 2.77 -4.08
C ASN A 130 23.91 2.85 -2.69
N LYS A 131 22.68 2.35 -2.55
CA LYS A 131 21.84 2.55 -1.36
C LYS A 131 21.12 1.28 -0.91
N LEU A 132 21.15 0.21 -1.71
CA LEU A 132 20.70 -1.08 -1.25
C LEU A 132 21.76 -1.65 -0.32
N GLU A 133 21.40 -1.74 0.94
CA GLU A 133 22.16 -2.46 1.94
C GLU A 133 21.40 -3.73 2.30
N VAL A 134 21.99 -4.86 2.01
CA VAL A 134 21.60 -6.13 2.59
C VAL A 134 22.36 -6.18 3.90
N PHE A 135 21.66 -5.92 4.98
CA PHE A 135 22.15 -5.74 6.33
C PHE A 135 23.60 -6.11 6.55
N GLU A 136 24.46 -5.12 6.53
CA GLU A 136 25.71 -4.99 7.24
C GLU A 136 26.25 -3.54 7.23
N GLU A 137 25.44 -2.50 6.99
CA GLU A 137 25.73 -1.05 7.17
C GLU A 137 25.43 -0.11 5.96
N HIS A 138 24.93 1.07 6.22
CA HIS A 138 24.10 2.05 5.47
C HIS A 138 24.78 3.03 4.52
N LYS A 139 24.01 3.72 3.59
CA LYS A 139 23.91 5.20 3.30
C LYS A 139 23.28 5.70 1.98
N GLU A 140 22.43 6.78 2.05
CA GLU A 140 22.08 8.05 1.31
C GLU A 140 21.48 8.13 -0.11
N LEU A 141 20.35 8.97 -0.25
CA LEU A 141 19.53 9.14 -1.46
C LEU A 141 19.19 10.60 -1.84
N ASN A 142 20.08 11.47 -2.31
CA ASN A 142 19.68 12.84 -2.67
C ASN A 142 20.20 13.38 -4.03
N ARG A 143 20.13 12.62 -5.13
CA ARG A 143 20.74 13.03 -6.41
C ARG A 143 19.83 13.09 -7.64
N PHE A 144 18.54 12.80 -7.52
CA PHE A 144 17.64 12.70 -8.68
C PHE A 144 16.44 13.65 -8.55
N HIS A 145 15.94 14.16 -9.66
CA HIS A 145 14.72 15.00 -9.75
C HIS A 145 13.49 14.20 -9.32
N TYR A 146 13.42 13.88 -8.01
CA TYR A 146 12.38 13.07 -7.39
C TYR A 146 11.00 13.71 -7.56
N GLN A 147 10.03 12.91 -7.98
CA GLN A 147 8.61 13.22 -7.90
C GLN A 147 7.92 12.25 -6.94
N LYS A 148 6.85 12.71 -6.26
CA LYS A 148 6.05 11.86 -5.37
C LYS A 148 5.55 10.62 -6.14
N GLY A 149 5.88 9.43 -5.65
CA GLY A 149 5.56 8.16 -6.30
C GLY A 149 6.77 7.43 -6.93
N ASP A 150 7.87 8.13 -7.24
CA ASP A 150 9.04 7.50 -7.89
C ASP A 150 9.72 6.43 -7.06
N THR A 151 9.52 6.46 -5.75
CA THR A 151 10.14 5.53 -4.78
C THR A 151 9.19 4.44 -4.27
N GLU A 152 7.92 4.42 -4.70
CA GLU A 152 6.92 3.49 -4.14
C GLU A 152 7.28 2.03 -4.35
N ASP A 153 8.01 1.71 -5.41
CA ASP A 153 8.43 0.35 -5.76
C ASP A 153 9.78 -0.05 -5.13
N LEU A 154 10.57 0.91 -4.64
CA LEU A 154 11.91 0.65 -4.10
C LEU A 154 11.85 -0.28 -2.89
N VAL A 155 10.89 -0.08 -2.01
CA VAL A 155 10.72 -0.92 -0.82
C VAL A 155 10.45 -2.40 -1.16
N ASN A 156 9.95 -2.72 -2.35
CA ASN A 156 9.71 -4.10 -2.77
C ASN A 156 10.95 -4.78 -3.37
N LYS A 157 11.91 -4.01 -3.89
CA LYS A 157 13.06 -4.57 -4.62
C LYS A 157 13.93 -5.51 -3.77
N PRO A 158 14.27 -5.19 -2.50
CA PRO A 158 15.04 -6.12 -1.67
C PRO A 158 14.36 -7.48 -1.46
N LEU A 159 13.03 -7.51 -1.46
CA LEU A 159 12.27 -8.75 -1.28
C LEU A 159 12.38 -9.72 -2.46
N THR A 160 12.95 -9.29 -3.60
CA THR A 160 13.27 -10.21 -4.72
C THR A 160 14.48 -11.10 -4.42
N ILE A 161 15.26 -10.77 -3.39
CA ILE A 161 16.34 -11.61 -2.88
C ILE A 161 15.71 -12.73 -2.03
N ALA A 162 16.12 -13.99 -2.27
CA ALA A 162 15.48 -15.16 -1.66
C ALA A 162 15.48 -15.10 -0.13
N ASP A 163 16.62 -14.78 0.46
CA ASP A 163 16.83 -14.82 1.92
C ASP A 163 16.45 -13.53 2.65
N VAL A 164 15.89 -12.53 1.94
CA VAL A 164 15.37 -11.30 2.55
C VAL A 164 13.92 -11.48 2.93
N THR A 165 13.61 -11.43 4.22
CA THR A 165 12.25 -11.60 4.78
C THR A 165 11.47 -10.30 4.80
N TYR A 166 12.13 -9.16 5.07
CA TYR A 166 11.48 -7.85 5.10
C TYR A 166 12.42 -6.75 4.61
N SER A 167 11.84 -5.61 4.26
CA SER A 167 12.57 -4.43 3.82
C SER A 167 11.96 -3.17 4.41
N VAL A 168 12.82 -2.20 4.66
CA VAL A 168 12.44 -0.87 5.15
C VAL A 168 13.03 0.18 4.22
N PHE A 169 12.23 1.15 3.87
CA PHE A 169 12.63 2.32 3.11
C PHE A 169 12.33 3.57 3.91
N LEU A 170 13.37 4.32 4.21
CA LEU A 170 13.32 5.59 4.93
C LEU A 170 13.54 6.74 3.96
N ARG A 171 12.68 7.74 4.00
CA ARG A 171 12.78 8.92 3.13
C ARG A 171 12.53 10.19 3.92
N GLU A 172 13.41 11.16 3.76
CA GLU A 172 13.20 12.49 4.32
C GLU A 172 12.08 13.23 3.60
N GLU A 173 11.14 13.73 4.37
CA GLU A 173 10.14 14.73 3.98
C GLU A 173 10.47 16.06 4.67
N ALA A 174 9.69 17.11 4.43
CA ALA A 174 9.97 18.43 5.00
C ALA A 174 10.01 18.43 6.53
N ASP A 175 9.12 17.69 7.18
CA ASP A 175 8.91 17.76 8.65
C ASP A 175 9.08 16.41 9.36
N TYR A 176 9.28 15.31 8.63
CA TYR A 176 9.38 13.96 9.18
C TYR A 176 10.14 13.01 8.23
N ILE A 177 10.51 11.85 8.74
CA ILE A 177 11.01 10.74 7.94
C ILE A 177 9.83 9.82 7.63
N LYS A 178 9.51 9.66 6.35
CA LYS A 178 8.54 8.66 5.90
C LYS A 178 9.16 7.27 5.99
N VAL A 179 8.46 6.38 6.67
CA VAL A 179 8.83 4.98 6.82
C VAL A 179 7.90 4.15 5.94
N SER A 180 8.46 3.33 5.07
CA SER A 180 7.71 2.35 4.27
C SER A 180 8.31 0.97 4.50
N THR A 181 7.48 -0.01 4.80
CA THR A 181 7.92 -1.36 5.13
C THR A 181 7.17 -2.41 4.33
N ARG A 182 7.88 -3.47 3.97
CA ARG A 182 7.31 -4.65 3.31
C ARG A 182 7.92 -5.93 3.89
N SER A 183 7.18 -7.03 3.80
CA SER A 183 7.69 -8.34 4.26
C SER A 183 7.09 -9.50 3.46
N LYS A 184 7.63 -10.68 3.68
CA LYS A 184 7.13 -11.98 3.22
C LYS A 184 6.60 -12.79 4.39
N GLY A 185 5.71 -13.76 4.11
CA GLY A 185 5.21 -14.69 5.11
C GLY A 185 4.49 -14.01 6.27
N GLU A 186 4.77 -14.46 7.48
CA GLU A 186 4.12 -14.01 8.71
C GLU A 186 4.84 -12.87 9.43
N PHE A 187 5.85 -12.25 8.83
CA PHE A 187 6.61 -11.17 9.46
C PHE A 187 5.78 -9.88 9.55
N PRO A 188 5.46 -9.38 10.76
CA PRO A 188 4.42 -8.37 10.97
C PRO A 188 4.97 -6.93 10.90
N VAL A 189 5.25 -6.41 9.70
CA VAL A 189 5.73 -5.02 9.54
C VAL A 189 4.70 -3.98 9.99
N ASN A 190 3.42 -4.30 10.04
CA ASN A 190 2.38 -3.42 10.58
C ASN A 190 2.55 -3.18 12.08
N LEU A 191 2.98 -4.19 12.85
CA LEU A 191 3.31 -4.01 14.28
C LEU A 191 4.51 -3.09 14.42
N MET A 192 5.56 -3.32 13.63
CA MET A 192 6.76 -2.46 13.64
C MET A 192 6.40 -1.00 13.42
N CYS A 193 5.61 -0.71 12.38
CA CYS A 193 5.18 0.66 12.08
C CYS A 193 4.29 1.25 13.17
N ARG A 194 3.35 0.47 13.72
CA ARG A 194 2.42 0.93 14.74
C ARG A 194 3.12 1.24 16.08
N GLU A 195 4.05 0.39 16.49
CA GLU A 195 4.67 0.48 17.81
C GLU A 195 5.84 1.47 17.86
N HIS A 196 6.49 1.72 16.71
CA HIS A 196 7.76 2.47 16.69
C HIS A 196 7.82 3.63 15.70
N PHE A 197 6.90 3.72 14.75
CA PHE A 197 6.95 4.70 13.65
C PHE A 197 5.62 5.44 13.40
N ASN A 198 4.78 5.61 14.42
CA ASN A 198 3.52 6.35 14.33
C ASN A 198 2.69 5.98 13.08
N GLY A 199 2.56 4.70 12.80
CA GLY A 199 1.97 4.23 11.57
C GLY A 199 1.12 2.97 11.71
N GLY A 200 0.99 2.24 10.62
CA GLY A 200 0.21 1.00 10.54
C GLY A 200 0.09 0.51 9.11
N GLY A 201 -0.82 -0.40 8.87
CA GLY A 201 -1.05 -1.00 7.57
C GLY A 201 -1.41 -2.48 7.67
N HIS A 202 -1.17 -3.21 6.59
CA HIS A 202 -1.36 -4.67 6.53
C HIS A 202 -0.15 -5.41 7.09
N LEU A 203 -0.32 -6.69 7.39
CA LEU A 203 0.73 -7.57 7.92
C LEU A 203 2.05 -7.40 7.15
N ASN A 204 2.00 -7.46 5.83
CA ASN A 204 3.17 -7.45 4.94
C ASN A 204 3.40 -6.11 4.20
N ALA A 205 2.58 -5.09 4.45
CA ALA A 205 2.69 -3.78 3.81
C ALA A 205 2.23 -2.69 4.76
N ALA A 206 3.16 -1.94 5.32
CA ALA A 206 2.86 -0.91 6.29
C ALA A 206 3.72 0.33 6.05
N GLY A 207 3.37 1.41 6.71
CA GLY A 207 4.11 2.66 6.67
C GLY A 207 3.90 3.45 7.94
N GLY A 208 4.72 4.49 8.14
CA GLY A 208 4.66 5.36 9.29
C GLY A 208 5.44 6.63 9.09
N GLU A 209 5.51 7.42 10.14
CA GLU A 209 6.22 8.69 10.21
C GLU A 209 7.13 8.70 11.43
N PHE A 210 8.35 9.16 11.25
CA PHE A 210 9.28 9.35 12.35
C PHE A 210 9.67 10.83 12.42
N TYR A 211 9.44 11.45 13.57
CA TYR A 211 9.75 12.85 13.83
C TYR A 211 11.16 12.95 14.44
N GLY A 212 12.11 13.31 13.59
CA GLY A 212 13.52 13.39 13.91
C GLY A 212 14.36 13.36 12.63
N THR A 213 15.67 13.15 12.78
CA THR A 213 16.61 13.02 11.66
C THR A 213 16.57 11.61 11.06
N LEU A 214 17.02 11.49 9.83
CA LEU A 214 17.19 10.19 9.17
C LEU A 214 18.09 9.25 9.99
N GLN A 215 19.18 9.80 10.55
CA GLN A 215 20.12 9.03 11.39
C GLN A 215 19.42 8.46 12.63
N GLU A 216 18.60 9.26 13.32
CA GLU A 216 17.82 8.79 14.49
C GLU A 216 16.79 7.72 14.09
N ALA A 217 16.14 7.86 12.93
CA ALA A 217 15.21 6.85 12.43
C ALA A 217 15.91 5.51 12.19
N VAL A 218 17.11 5.56 11.60
CA VAL A 218 17.97 4.39 11.38
C VAL A 218 18.38 3.75 12.72
N GLU A 219 18.79 4.54 13.68
CA GLU A 219 19.17 4.05 15.03
C GLU A 219 17.99 3.39 15.76
N VAL A 220 16.80 3.99 15.64
CA VAL A 220 15.56 3.36 16.16
C VAL A 220 15.32 2.03 15.48
N PHE A 221 15.44 1.98 14.15
CA PHE A 221 15.24 0.75 13.40
C PHE A 221 16.20 -0.36 13.85
N HIS A 222 17.49 -0.09 13.94
CA HIS A 222 18.49 -1.06 14.45
C HIS A 222 18.16 -1.56 15.86
N ARG A 223 17.76 -0.66 16.74
CA ARG A 223 17.43 -1.00 18.13
C ARG A 223 16.23 -1.91 18.26
N ILE A 224 15.22 -1.75 17.38
CA ILE A 224 14.00 -2.54 17.45
C ILE A 224 14.09 -3.87 16.71
N MET A 225 14.99 -4.03 15.78
CA MET A 225 15.12 -5.28 14.98
C MET A 225 15.16 -6.53 15.83
N PRO A 226 15.97 -6.64 16.90
CA PRO A 226 16.01 -7.85 17.72
C PRO A 226 14.68 -8.19 18.38
N LEU A 227 13.76 -7.23 18.53
CA LEU A 227 12.41 -7.50 19.08
C LEU A 227 11.54 -8.30 18.12
N PHE A 228 11.90 -8.28 16.82
CA PHE A 228 11.17 -8.96 15.75
C PHE A 228 11.83 -10.25 15.26
N ASP A 229 13.01 -10.62 15.79
CA ASP A 229 13.72 -11.88 15.44
C ASP A 229 12.86 -13.13 15.62
N ARG A 230 11.92 -13.11 16.57
CA ARG A 230 10.96 -14.19 16.81
C ARG A 230 10.02 -14.49 15.64
N TYR A 231 9.98 -13.62 14.63
CA TYR A 231 9.14 -13.76 13.43
C TYR A 231 9.96 -14.14 12.18
N LEU A 232 11.28 -14.22 12.28
CA LEU A 232 12.17 -14.74 11.25
C LEU A 232 12.21 -16.27 11.30
#